data_c61e8c55a961ff40c502927b5350ed28
#
_entry.id   c61e8c55a961ff40c502927b5350ed28
#
_cell.length_a   1.000
_cell.length_b   1.000
_cell.length_c   1.000
_cell.angle_alpha   90.00
_cell.angle_beta   90.00
_cell.angle_gamma   90.00
#
_symmetry.space_group_name_H-M   'P 1'
#
loop_
_entity.id
_entity.type
_entity.pdbx_description
1 polymer ?
#
loop_
_entity_poly.entity_id
_entity_poly.type
_entity_poly.pdbx_seq_one_letter_code
_entity_poly.pdbx_strand_id
1 'polypeptide(L)'
;MRRIIVSLLSALLMLSLQASAQSASDYGTWSSIQLVKSFGAPYAMARLEHRSFDHIRSTECWFAMAGGGYNFNSWLKGDLSYEYWSIPSAGNMVQHKAVLCFTETLKREGLAVALREKYELAYNPAAKSFSNTLRTRLRGQYRAPDGILTPYLMYEFFSSLDGKGWVRSLHYAGTEISLGGGHSLDFFYMYHLYDKGGLTAACHLLGAGYTLVF
;
A
#
# COMPACT_ATOMS: atom_id res chain seq x y z
N MET A 1 -24.17 0.06 17.38
CA MET A 1 -22.82 -0.07 16.79
C MET A 1 -22.79 0.13 15.28
N ARG A 2 -23.57 -0.56 14.43
CA ARG A 2 -23.58 -0.38 12.97
C ARG A 2 -23.70 1.08 12.50
N ARG A 3 -24.62 1.85 13.10
CA ARG A 3 -24.85 3.27 12.72
C ARG A 3 -23.66 4.18 13.04
N ILE A 4 -22.93 3.92 14.12
CA ILE A 4 -21.76 4.72 14.52
C ILE A 4 -20.58 4.46 13.56
N ILE A 5 -20.38 3.21 13.13
CA ILE A 5 -19.32 2.83 12.18
C ILE A 5 -19.58 3.45 10.80
N VAL A 6 -20.83 3.41 10.33
CA VAL A 6 -21.22 4.04 9.05
C VAL A 6 -21.05 5.56 9.12
N SER A 7 -21.41 6.20 10.25
CA SER A 7 -21.22 7.65 10.43
C SER A 7 -19.75 8.05 10.50
N LEU A 8 -18.89 7.26 11.16
CA LEU A 8 -17.44 7.48 11.20
C LEU A 8 -16.79 7.29 9.83
N LEU A 9 -17.20 6.25 9.09
CA LEU A 9 -16.75 6.02 7.70
C LEU A 9 -17.17 7.16 6.77
N SER A 10 -18.42 7.64 6.88
CA SER A 10 -18.92 8.78 6.11
C SER A 10 -18.21 10.09 6.46
N ALA A 11 -17.92 10.33 7.74
CA ALA A 11 -17.19 11.52 8.18
C ALA A 11 -15.73 11.52 7.71
N LEU A 12 -15.04 10.36 7.75
CA LEU A 12 -13.69 10.21 7.19
C LEU A 12 -13.67 10.41 5.67
N LEU A 13 -14.68 9.90 4.95
CA LEU A 13 -14.83 10.09 3.51
C LEU A 13 -15.05 11.57 3.17
N MET A 14 -15.87 12.29 3.94
CA MET A 14 -16.12 13.72 3.73
C MET A 14 -14.89 14.58 4.04
N LEU A 15 -14.11 14.24 5.05
CA LEU A 15 -12.85 14.93 5.37
C LEU A 15 -11.80 14.77 4.26
N SER A 16 -11.76 13.62 3.57
CA SER A 16 -10.84 13.41 2.45
C SER A 16 -11.24 14.19 1.18
N LEU A 17 -12.53 14.48 0.99
CA LEU A 17 -13.02 15.24 -0.16
C LEU A 17 -12.76 16.76 -0.06
N GLN A 18 -12.66 17.31 1.15
CA GLN A 18 -12.43 18.75 1.35
C GLN A 18 -10.96 19.17 1.11
N ALA A 19 -10.01 18.26 1.20
CA ALA A 19 -8.59 18.53 0.93
C ALA A 19 -8.27 18.75 -0.55
N SER A 20 -9.21 18.49 -1.48
CA SER A 20 -8.99 18.45 -2.92
C SER A 20 -9.05 19.80 -3.63
N ALA A 21 -9.31 20.90 -2.94
CA ALA A 21 -9.75 22.16 -3.59
C ALA A 21 -8.62 23.11 -4.05
N GLN A 22 -7.33 22.78 -3.86
CA GLN A 22 -6.26 23.78 -4.06
C GLN A 22 -5.03 23.39 -4.88
N SER A 23 -4.95 22.19 -5.49
CA SER A 23 -3.82 21.86 -6.37
C SER A 23 -4.32 21.25 -7.68
N ALA A 24 -3.58 21.48 -8.78
CA ALA A 24 -3.79 20.77 -10.03
C ALA A 24 -3.68 19.27 -9.73
N SER A 25 -4.82 18.59 -9.67
CA SER A 25 -4.88 17.18 -9.32
C SER A 25 -4.56 16.33 -10.53
N ASP A 26 -3.52 15.54 -10.43
CA ASP A 26 -3.24 14.47 -11.39
C ASP A 26 -4.06 13.22 -11.06
N TYR A 27 -4.27 12.35 -12.06
CA TYR A 27 -4.87 11.04 -11.83
C TYR A 27 -4.13 9.93 -12.58
N GLY A 28 -4.16 8.73 -12.00
CA GLY A 28 -3.46 7.58 -12.55
C GLY A 28 -4.11 6.25 -12.13
N THR A 29 -3.40 5.17 -12.43
CA THR A 29 -3.81 3.82 -12.06
C THR A 29 -2.72 3.09 -11.30
N TRP A 30 -3.13 2.12 -10.51
CA TRP A 30 -2.24 1.22 -9.78
C TRP A 30 -2.76 -0.21 -9.91
N SER A 31 -2.03 -1.07 -10.61
CA SER A 31 -2.37 -2.47 -10.79
C SER A 31 -1.32 -3.40 -10.22
N SER A 32 -1.73 -4.53 -9.65
CA SER A 32 -0.79 -5.49 -9.07
C SER A 32 -1.28 -6.94 -9.17
N ILE A 33 -0.31 -7.86 -9.25
CA ILE A 33 -0.53 -9.30 -9.10
C ILE A 33 0.41 -9.78 -8.00
N GLN A 34 -0.13 -10.52 -7.03
CA GLN A 34 0.62 -11.08 -5.91
C GLN A 34 0.38 -12.59 -5.79
N LEU A 35 1.44 -13.34 -5.59
CA LEU A 35 1.42 -14.76 -5.30
C LEU A 35 1.96 -14.97 -3.89
N VAL A 36 1.31 -15.81 -3.10
CA VAL A 36 1.74 -16.18 -1.75
C VAL A 36 1.65 -17.69 -1.61
N LYS A 37 2.78 -18.33 -1.32
CA LYS A 37 2.84 -19.75 -0.98
C LYS A 37 2.98 -19.91 0.52
N SER A 38 1.97 -20.53 1.15
CA SER A 38 2.00 -20.83 2.58
C SER A 38 2.62 -22.19 2.86
N PHE A 39 3.48 -22.26 3.89
CA PHE A 39 4.09 -23.49 4.41
C PHE A 39 3.74 -23.67 5.90
N GLY A 40 2.58 -23.19 6.30
CA GLY A 40 2.16 -23.09 7.70
C GLY A 40 2.50 -21.71 8.27
N ALA A 41 3.39 -21.65 9.27
CA ALA A 41 3.86 -20.38 9.81
C ALA A 41 4.76 -19.59 8.85
N PRO A 42 5.77 -20.19 8.17
CA PRO A 42 6.51 -19.52 7.11
C PRO A 42 5.69 -19.43 5.81
N TYR A 43 6.02 -18.39 4.99
CA TYR A 43 5.46 -18.23 3.64
C TYR A 43 6.47 -17.53 2.72
N ALA A 44 6.31 -17.77 1.42
CA ALA A 44 7.01 -17.03 0.38
C ALA A 44 6.04 -16.18 -0.40
N MET A 45 6.51 -15.05 -0.96
CA MET A 45 5.68 -14.15 -1.75
C MET A 45 6.44 -13.57 -2.93
N ALA A 46 5.69 -13.31 -4.01
CA ALA A 46 6.15 -12.56 -5.16
C ALA A 46 5.06 -11.57 -5.58
N ARG A 47 5.45 -10.40 -6.08
CA ARG A 47 4.50 -9.37 -6.55
C ARG A 47 5.07 -8.64 -7.75
N LEU A 48 4.20 -8.39 -8.72
CA LEU A 48 4.42 -7.46 -9.81
C LEU A 48 3.42 -6.32 -9.70
N GLU A 49 3.86 -5.10 -10.03
CA GLU A 49 3.03 -3.92 -9.93
C GLU A 49 3.37 -2.94 -11.05
N HIS A 50 2.35 -2.26 -11.54
CA HIS A 50 2.45 -1.17 -12.49
C HIS A 50 1.68 0.02 -11.98
N ARG A 51 2.24 1.21 -12.13
CA ARG A 51 1.60 2.49 -11.84
C ARG A 51 1.68 3.41 -13.03
N SER A 52 0.59 4.10 -13.30
CA SER A 52 0.54 5.21 -14.26
C SER A 52 0.23 6.53 -13.54
N PHE A 53 0.53 7.63 -14.20
CA PHE A 53 0.23 8.99 -13.78
C PHE A 53 -0.02 9.86 -15.03
N ASP A 54 -0.07 11.18 -14.90
CA ASP A 54 -0.30 12.12 -16.00
C ASP A 54 -1.54 11.73 -16.83
N HIS A 55 -2.69 11.65 -16.15
CA HIS A 55 -3.96 11.27 -16.79
C HIS A 55 -3.90 9.89 -17.48
N ILE A 56 -3.17 8.94 -16.88
CA ILE A 56 -2.93 7.57 -17.39
C ILE A 56 -2.03 7.52 -18.65
N ARG A 57 -1.47 8.62 -19.07
CA ARG A 57 -0.67 8.70 -20.31
C ARG A 57 0.76 8.21 -20.15
N SER A 58 1.29 8.23 -18.92
CA SER A 58 2.68 7.93 -18.64
C SER A 58 2.82 6.85 -17.56
N THR A 59 3.80 5.98 -17.71
CA THR A 59 4.16 5.02 -16.68
C THR A 59 4.98 5.71 -15.58
N GLU A 60 4.49 5.66 -14.33
CA GLU A 60 5.25 6.10 -13.17
C GLU A 60 6.37 5.09 -12.88
N CYS A 61 5.99 3.85 -12.64
CA CYS A 61 6.94 2.80 -12.34
C CYS A 61 6.40 1.38 -12.62
N TRP A 62 7.36 0.48 -12.80
CA TRP A 62 7.21 -0.97 -12.67
C TRP A 62 7.97 -1.42 -11.43
N PHE A 63 7.38 -2.36 -10.72
CA PHE A 63 7.99 -2.89 -9.52
C PHE A 63 7.80 -4.40 -9.47
N ALA A 64 8.89 -5.11 -9.15
CA ALA A 64 8.89 -6.54 -8.91
C ALA A 64 9.43 -6.81 -7.51
N MET A 65 8.79 -7.70 -6.77
CA MET A 65 9.17 -8.08 -5.42
C MET A 65 9.23 -9.60 -5.30
N ALA A 66 10.22 -10.07 -4.56
CA ALA A 66 10.27 -11.43 -4.05
C ALA A 66 10.70 -11.41 -2.59
N GLY A 67 10.12 -12.29 -1.79
CA GLY A 67 10.44 -12.33 -0.37
C GLY A 67 9.75 -13.47 0.36
N GLY A 68 9.84 -13.45 1.66
CA GLY A 68 9.17 -14.38 2.54
C GLY A 68 8.95 -13.78 3.90
N GLY A 69 8.20 -14.50 4.70
CA GLY A 69 7.88 -14.06 6.04
C GLY A 69 7.50 -15.21 6.96
N TYR A 70 7.19 -14.83 8.18
CA TYR A 70 6.83 -15.75 9.23
C TYR A 70 5.66 -15.18 10.06
N ASN A 71 4.64 -16.01 10.28
CA ASN A 71 3.55 -15.73 11.19
C ASN A 71 3.97 -16.18 12.60
N PHE A 72 4.44 -15.26 13.45
CA PHE A 72 4.90 -15.57 14.81
C PHE A 72 3.73 -16.09 15.68
N ASN A 73 2.55 -15.49 15.46
CA ASN A 73 1.30 -15.88 16.11
C ASN A 73 0.10 -15.31 15.32
N SER A 74 -1.12 -15.36 15.90
CA SER A 74 -2.35 -14.90 15.25
C SER A 74 -2.45 -13.39 15.03
N TRP A 75 -1.61 -12.59 15.69
CA TRP A 75 -1.65 -11.13 15.63
C TRP A 75 -0.35 -10.50 15.12
N LEU A 76 0.78 -11.21 15.08
CA LEU A 76 2.09 -10.67 14.65
C LEU A 76 2.68 -11.50 13.52
N LYS A 77 3.09 -10.83 12.44
CA LYS A 77 3.90 -11.39 11.36
C LYS A 77 5.07 -10.47 10.99
N GLY A 78 6.14 -11.05 10.46
CA GLY A 78 7.28 -10.35 9.91
C GLY A 78 7.61 -10.82 8.52
N ASP A 79 8.07 -9.91 7.67
CA ASP A 79 8.42 -10.15 6.27
C ASP A 79 9.81 -9.57 5.96
N LEU A 80 10.56 -10.26 5.14
CA LEU A 80 11.78 -9.75 4.49
C LEU A 80 11.61 -9.91 2.98
N SER A 81 11.86 -8.84 2.23
CA SER A 81 11.74 -8.88 0.78
C SER A 81 12.81 -8.04 0.08
N TYR A 82 13.05 -8.39 -1.16
CA TYR A 82 13.80 -7.60 -2.12
C TYR A 82 12.83 -7.03 -3.15
N GLU A 83 13.01 -5.75 -3.50
CA GLU A 83 12.21 -5.05 -4.48
C GLU A 83 13.11 -4.46 -5.58
N TYR A 84 12.75 -4.69 -6.82
CA TYR A 84 13.31 -4.05 -8.01
C TYR A 84 12.33 -3.02 -8.54
N TRP A 85 12.75 -1.78 -8.68
CA TRP A 85 11.96 -0.67 -9.19
C TRP A 85 12.56 -0.13 -10.47
N SER A 86 11.75 -0.02 -11.51
CA SER A 86 12.04 0.72 -12.73
C SER A 86 11.11 1.93 -12.79
N ILE A 87 11.66 3.13 -12.83
CA ILE A 87 10.93 4.41 -12.69
C ILE A 87 11.18 5.26 -13.95
N PRO A 88 10.45 5.00 -15.06
CA PRO A 88 10.60 5.77 -16.31
C PRO A 88 10.34 7.26 -16.13
N SER A 89 9.38 7.63 -15.27
CA SER A 89 9.05 9.03 -14.95
C SER A 89 10.21 9.82 -14.34
N ALA A 90 11.19 9.13 -13.75
CA ALA A 90 12.39 9.74 -13.16
C ALA A 90 13.64 9.53 -14.04
N GLY A 91 13.50 9.62 -15.38
CA GLY A 91 14.60 9.46 -16.31
C GLY A 91 15.13 8.03 -16.42
N ASN A 92 14.25 7.04 -16.36
CA ASN A 92 14.55 5.61 -16.35
C ASN A 92 15.41 5.18 -15.14
N MET A 93 15.16 5.80 -13.99
CA MET A 93 15.86 5.46 -12.75
C MET A 93 15.52 4.02 -12.34
N VAL A 94 16.55 3.31 -11.87
CA VAL A 94 16.43 1.99 -11.26
C VAL A 94 16.71 2.09 -9.77
N GLN A 95 15.96 1.38 -8.95
CA GLN A 95 16.23 1.23 -7.52
C GLN A 95 16.14 -0.24 -7.10
N HIS A 96 17.04 -0.64 -6.24
CA HIS A 96 17.04 -1.92 -5.54
C HIS A 96 16.72 -1.68 -4.08
N LYS A 97 15.75 -2.38 -3.51
CA LYS A 97 15.37 -2.18 -2.11
C LYS A 97 15.44 -3.48 -1.34
N ALA A 98 16.06 -3.43 -0.17
CA ALA A 98 15.87 -4.41 0.89
C ALA A 98 14.80 -3.88 1.84
N VAL A 99 13.87 -4.74 2.19
CA VAL A 99 12.68 -4.33 2.95
C VAL A 99 12.44 -5.28 4.11
N LEU A 100 12.39 -4.74 5.32
CA LEU A 100 11.95 -5.42 6.53
C LEU A 100 10.60 -4.87 6.97
N CYS A 101 9.66 -5.77 7.27
CA CYS A 101 8.30 -5.38 7.58
C CYS A 101 7.77 -6.18 8.78
N PHE A 102 7.10 -5.50 9.70
CA PHE A 102 6.31 -6.11 10.76
C PHE A 102 4.86 -5.65 10.66
N THR A 103 3.93 -6.58 10.90
CA THR A 103 2.49 -6.28 10.89
C THR A 103 1.85 -6.86 12.13
N GLU A 104 1.20 -6.00 12.89
CA GLU A 104 0.36 -6.35 14.03
C GLU A 104 -1.10 -6.25 13.63
N THR A 105 -1.93 -7.22 14.00
CA THR A 105 -3.34 -7.26 13.64
C THR A 105 -4.20 -7.63 14.83
N LEU A 106 -5.11 -6.74 15.21
CA LEU A 106 -6.14 -6.97 16.20
C LEU A 106 -7.45 -7.30 15.49
N LYS A 107 -8.13 -8.39 15.92
CA LYS A 107 -9.39 -8.85 15.31
C LYS A 107 -10.47 -8.98 16.36
N ARG A 108 -11.67 -8.49 16.05
CA ARG A 108 -12.86 -8.64 16.89
C ARG A 108 -14.14 -8.61 16.05
N GLU A 109 -14.96 -9.65 16.09
CA GLU A 109 -16.32 -9.70 15.51
C GLU A 109 -16.42 -9.20 14.06
N GLY A 110 -15.54 -9.69 13.17
CA GLY A 110 -15.48 -9.28 11.78
C GLY A 110 -14.67 -8.00 11.52
N LEU A 111 -14.40 -7.19 12.56
CA LEU A 111 -13.50 -6.04 12.46
C LEU A 111 -12.04 -6.49 12.61
N ALA A 112 -11.15 -5.90 11.85
CA ALA A 112 -9.72 -6.02 12.06
C ALA A 112 -9.07 -4.65 11.90
N VAL A 113 -8.09 -4.37 12.78
CA VAL A 113 -7.20 -3.21 12.67
C VAL A 113 -5.78 -3.74 12.59
N ALA A 114 -5.06 -3.33 11.56
CA ALA A 114 -3.67 -3.72 11.37
C ALA A 114 -2.77 -2.48 11.34
N LEU A 115 -1.70 -2.53 12.14
CA LEU A 115 -0.57 -1.61 12.08
C LEU A 115 0.59 -2.32 11.39
N ARG A 116 1.19 -1.66 10.40
CA ARG A 116 2.36 -2.19 9.70
C ARG A 116 3.48 -1.17 9.66
N GLU A 117 4.64 -1.58 10.18
CA GLU A 117 5.89 -0.86 10.07
C GLU A 117 6.78 -1.51 9.01
N LYS A 118 7.26 -0.71 8.06
CA LYS A 118 8.08 -1.16 6.94
C LYS A 118 9.33 -0.28 6.83
N TYR A 119 10.49 -0.87 7.06
CA TYR A 119 11.78 -0.22 6.82
C TYR A 119 12.27 -0.57 5.42
N GLU A 120 12.62 0.43 4.62
CA GLU A 120 13.14 0.32 3.27
C GLU A 120 14.54 0.89 3.20
N LEU A 121 15.52 0.06 2.84
CA LEU A 121 16.87 0.48 2.43
C LEU A 121 16.90 0.42 0.90
N ALA A 122 16.94 1.56 0.25
CA ALA A 122 16.97 1.69 -1.21
C ALA A 122 18.35 2.08 -1.71
N TYR A 123 18.85 1.38 -2.74
CA TYR A 123 20.07 1.69 -3.47
C TYR A 123 19.73 2.17 -4.87
N ASN A 124 20.27 3.32 -5.27
CA ASN A 124 20.23 3.85 -6.63
C ASN A 124 21.59 3.64 -7.32
N PRO A 125 21.70 2.71 -8.31
CA PRO A 125 22.97 2.42 -8.97
C PRO A 125 23.56 3.61 -9.76
N ALA A 126 22.71 4.43 -10.39
CA ALA A 126 23.16 5.59 -11.17
C ALA A 126 23.76 6.69 -10.28
N ALA A 127 23.13 6.97 -9.15
CA ALA A 127 23.62 7.96 -8.18
C ALA A 127 24.65 7.37 -7.20
N LYS A 128 24.85 6.04 -7.18
CA LYS A 128 25.69 5.31 -6.21
C LYS A 128 25.36 5.68 -4.76
N SER A 129 24.08 5.87 -4.45
CA SER A 129 23.58 6.37 -3.17
C SER A 129 22.57 5.44 -2.55
N PHE A 130 22.51 5.46 -1.22
CA PHE A 130 21.49 4.80 -0.43
C PHE A 130 20.50 5.82 0.11
N SER A 131 19.28 5.37 0.34
CA SER A 131 18.28 6.13 1.08
C SER A 131 17.47 5.21 1.99
N ASN A 132 17.05 5.74 3.13
CA ASN A 132 16.34 5.02 4.17
C ASN A 132 14.96 5.63 4.35
N THR A 133 13.92 4.80 4.35
CA THR A 133 12.53 5.22 4.55
C THR A 133 11.83 4.32 5.55
N LEU A 134 11.13 4.92 6.50
CA LEU A 134 10.18 4.23 7.36
C LEU A 134 8.77 4.49 6.82
N ARG A 135 7.98 3.43 6.71
CA ARG A 135 6.57 3.49 6.28
C ARG A 135 5.69 2.90 7.36
N THR A 136 4.83 3.73 7.92
CA THR A 136 3.81 3.33 8.89
C THR A 136 2.47 3.24 8.20
N ARG A 137 1.79 2.11 8.29
CA ARG A 137 0.47 1.88 7.70
C ARG A 137 -0.53 1.45 8.76
N LEU A 138 -1.66 2.16 8.81
CA LEU A 138 -2.83 1.77 9.59
C LEU A 138 -3.94 1.35 8.64
N ARG A 139 -4.48 0.14 8.80
CA ARG A 139 -5.61 -0.39 8.03
C ARG A 139 -6.72 -0.84 8.96
N GLY A 140 -7.91 -0.29 8.78
CA GLY A 140 -9.15 -0.77 9.39
C GLY A 140 -10.00 -1.47 8.34
N GLN A 141 -10.50 -2.68 8.62
CA GLN A 141 -11.31 -3.45 7.69
C GLN A 141 -12.44 -4.18 8.39
N TYR A 142 -13.51 -4.43 7.65
CA TYR A 142 -14.65 -5.22 8.12
C TYR A 142 -14.94 -6.36 7.16
N ARG A 143 -14.84 -7.60 7.63
CA ARG A 143 -15.23 -8.76 6.84
C ARG A 143 -16.74 -8.95 6.94
N ALA A 144 -17.44 -8.89 5.81
CA ALA A 144 -18.86 -9.14 5.73
C ALA A 144 -19.21 -10.57 6.21
N PRO A 145 -20.42 -10.80 6.73
CA PRO A 145 -20.81 -12.13 7.28
C PRO A 145 -20.73 -13.25 6.24
N ASP A 146 -20.96 -12.97 4.96
CA ASP A 146 -20.82 -13.92 3.85
C ASP A 146 -19.34 -14.25 3.53
N GLY A 147 -18.40 -13.48 4.08
CA GLY A 147 -16.97 -13.65 3.88
C GLY A 147 -16.47 -13.28 2.48
N ILE A 148 -17.33 -12.78 1.59
CA ILE A 148 -16.98 -12.42 0.21
C ILE A 148 -16.36 -11.03 0.16
N LEU A 149 -16.99 -10.05 0.79
CA LEU A 149 -16.56 -8.66 0.76
C LEU A 149 -15.83 -8.26 2.05
N THR A 150 -14.72 -7.56 1.89
CA THR A 150 -13.95 -6.98 2.99
C THR A 150 -13.62 -5.52 2.68
N PRO A 151 -14.57 -4.57 2.88
CA PRO A 151 -14.28 -3.15 2.75
C PRO A 151 -13.25 -2.70 3.78
N TYR A 152 -12.41 -1.73 3.39
CA TYR A 152 -11.37 -1.19 4.25
C TYR A 152 -11.12 0.30 4.01
N LEU A 153 -10.55 0.93 5.03
CA LEU A 153 -9.86 2.21 4.95
C LEU A 153 -8.40 2.00 5.37
N MET A 154 -7.50 2.71 4.73
CA MET A 154 -6.08 2.58 5.01
C MET A 154 -5.40 3.94 4.87
N TYR A 155 -4.52 4.22 5.80
CA TYR A 155 -3.61 5.36 5.79
C TYR A 155 -2.17 4.87 5.82
N GLU A 156 -1.31 5.41 4.99
CA GLU A 156 0.11 5.10 4.98
C GLU A 156 0.94 6.37 4.95
N PHE A 157 1.88 6.47 5.87
CA PHE A 157 2.78 7.59 6.06
C PHE A 157 4.21 7.17 5.74
N PHE A 158 4.95 8.03 5.04
CA PHE A 158 6.34 7.79 4.66
C PHE A 158 7.23 8.86 5.26
N SER A 159 8.22 8.43 6.03
CA SER A 159 9.23 9.29 6.63
C SER A 159 10.62 8.92 6.12
N SER A 160 11.35 9.88 5.58
CA SER A 160 12.76 9.71 5.27
C SER A 160 13.56 9.74 6.56
N LEU A 161 14.41 8.74 6.77
CA LEU A 161 15.35 8.69 7.88
C LEU A 161 16.68 9.42 7.57
N ASP A 162 16.83 9.92 6.33
CA ASP A 162 18.00 10.67 5.87
C ASP A 162 17.84 12.20 6.12
N GLY A 163 17.02 12.58 7.11
CA GLY A 163 16.87 13.97 7.56
C GLY A 163 15.84 14.82 6.82
N LYS A 164 15.10 14.25 5.84
CA LYS A 164 14.06 14.98 5.08
C LYS A 164 12.69 14.99 5.78
N GLY A 165 12.51 14.17 6.83
CA GLY A 165 11.23 14.04 7.53
C GLY A 165 10.13 13.44 6.66
N TRP A 166 8.94 14.05 6.66
CA TRP A 166 7.81 13.60 5.84
C TRP A 166 8.13 13.67 4.34
N VAL A 167 7.76 12.62 3.62
CA VAL A 167 7.96 12.50 2.17
C VAL A 167 6.62 12.45 1.44
N ARG A 168 5.71 11.60 1.94
CA ARG A 168 4.37 11.42 1.33
C ARG A 168 3.42 10.71 2.29
N SER A 169 2.14 10.81 1.98
CA SER A 169 1.10 10.00 2.62
C SER A 169 0.10 9.49 1.59
N LEU A 170 -0.47 8.32 1.86
CA LEU A 170 -1.44 7.65 1.02
C LEU A 170 -2.70 7.36 1.84
N HIS A 171 -3.85 7.75 1.32
CA HIS A 171 -5.16 7.51 1.92
C HIS A 171 -5.94 6.61 0.99
N TYR A 172 -6.40 5.46 1.49
CA TYR A 172 -7.10 4.47 0.68
C TYR A 172 -8.51 4.23 1.20
N ALA A 173 -9.43 4.03 0.27
CA ALA A 173 -10.72 3.42 0.51
C ALA A 173 -10.92 2.32 -0.53
N GLY A 174 -11.20 1.09 -0.10
CA GLY A 174 -11.29 -0.03 -1.02
C GLY A 174 -12.07 -1.20 -0.48
N THR A 175 -12.14 -2.25 -1.29
CA THR A 175 -12.73 -3.52 -0.91
C THR A 175 -11.95 -4.68 -1.50
N GLU A 176 -11.72 -5.68 -0.69
CA GLU A 176 -11.20 -6.97 -1.12
C GLU A 176 -12.38 -7.93 -1.34
N ILE A 177 -12.38 -8.63 -2.48
CA ILE A 177 -13.41 -9.60 -2.89
C ILE A 177 -12.75 -10.98 -2.89
N SER A 178 -13.21 -11.85 -2.00
CA SER A 178 -12.79 -13.26 -1.97
C SER A 178 -13.51 -14.05 -3.07
N LEU A 179 -12.74 -14.68 -3.96
CA LEU A 179 -13.27 -15.53 -5.04
C LEU A 179 -13.26 -17.01 -4.67
N GLY A 180 -12.77 -17.36 -3.46
CA GLY A 180 -12.57 -18.75 -3.05
C GLY A 180 -11.25 -19.33 -3.58
N GLY A 181 -10.88 -20.54 -3.08
CA GLY A 181 -9.67 -21.25 -3.52
C GLY A 181 -8.35 -20.47 -3.34
N GLY A 182 -8.29 -19.51 -2.41
CA GLY A 182 -7.13 -18.66 -2.20
C GLY A 182 -7.04 -17.45 -3.14
N HIS A 183 -8.01 -17.25 -4.03
CA HIS A 183 -8.06 -16.13 -4.97
C HIS A 183 -8.78 -14.93 -4.34
N SER A 184 -8.24 -13.72 -4.50
CA SER A 184 -8.91 -12.47 -4.17
C SER A 184 -8.61 -11.36 -5.17
N LEU A 185 -9.58 -10.45 -5.30
CA LEU A 185 -9.44 -9.19 -6.02
C LEU A 185 -9.49 -8.04 -5.02
N ASP A 186 -8.73 -7.01 -5.25
CA ASP A 186 -8.72 -5.76 -4.46
C ASP A 186 -9.00 -4.61 -5.40
N PHE A 187 -9.99 -3.78 -5.08
CA PHE A 187 -10.30 -2.55 -5.79
C PHE A 187 -10.27 -1.39 -4.81
N PHE A 188 -9.57 -0.33 -5.17
CA PHE A 188 -9.42 0.81 -4.28
C PHE A 188 -9.31 2.14 -5.03
N TYR A 189 -9.73 3.17 -4.35
CA TYR A 189 -9.36 4.54 -4.62
C TYR A 189 -8.27 4.95 -3.65
N MET A 190 -7.27 5.70 -4.13
CA MET A 190 -6.19 6.23 -3.32
C MET A 190 -5.99 7.72 -3.59
N TYR A 191 -5.89 8.48 -2.53
CA TYR A 191 -5.46 9.86 -2.54
C TYR A 191 -4.01 9.94 -2.04
N HIS A 192 -3.12 10.37 -2.91
CA HIS A 192 -1.68 10.44 -2.68
C HIS A 192 -1.25 11.89 -2.52
N LEU A 193 -0.73 12.24 -1.35
CA LEU A 193 -0.08 13.51 -1.04
C LEU A 193 1.43 13.30 -1.00
N TYR A 194 2.19 14.17 -1.63
CA TYR A 194 3.65 14.10 -1.63
C TYR A 194 4.30 15.48 -1.67
N ASP A 195 5.53 15.56 -1.14
CA ASP A 195 6.35 16.77 -1.22
C ASP A 195 6.99 16.87 -2.63
N LYS A 196 6.79 18.01 -3.28
CA LYS A 196 7.40 18.35 -4.56
C LYS A 196 8.21 19.65 -4.40
N GLY A 197 9.41 19.51 -3.80
CA GLY A 197 10.31 20.63 -3.62
C GLY A 197 9.78 21.71 -2.67
N GLY A 198 9.18 21.30 -1.54
CA GLY A 198 8.59 22.18 -0.54
C GLY A 198 7.13 22.58 -0.78
N LEU A 199 6.53 22.11 -1.90
CA LEU A 199 5.10 22.26 -2.20
C LEU A 199 4.41 20.92 -2.07
N THR A 200 3.24 20.88 -1.45
CA THR A 200 2.41 19.67 -1.40
C THR A 200 1.66 19.51 -2.71
N ALA A 201 1.88 18.38 -3.38
CA ALA A 201 1.14 17.98 -4.57
C ALA A 201 0.22 16.81 -4.25
N ALA A 202 -0.82 16.63 -5.04
CA ALA A 202 -1.81 15.57 -4.89
C ALA A 202 -2.02 14.80 -6.19
N CYS A 203 -2.29 13.49 -6.05
CA CYS A 203 -2.66 12.62 -7.16
C CYS A 203 -3.79 11.69 -6.72
N HIS A 204 -4.75 11.46 -7.61
CA HIS A 204 -5.86 10.53 -7.43
C HIS A 204 -5.58 9.25 -8.21
N LEU A 205 -5.66 8.10 -7.57
CA LEU A 205 -5.34 6.82 -8.19
C LEU A 205 -6.51 5.85 -8.02
N LEU A 206 -6.84 5.15 -9.10
CA LEU A 206 -7.70 3.98 -9.06
C LEU A 206 -6.82 2.73 -9.13
N GLY A 207 -7.05 1.81 -8.22
CA GLY A 207 -6.24 0.60 -8.12
C GLY A 207 -7.04 -0.68 -8.24
N ALA A 208 -6.38 -1.68 -8.84
CA ALA A 208 -6.84 -3.06 -8.88
C ALA A 208 -5.69 -4.00 -8.56
N GLY A 209 -5.95 -4.97 -7.69
CA GLY A 209 -5.00 -5.99 -7.31
C GLY A 209 -5.60 -7.39 -7.43
N TYR A 210 -4.77 -8.36 -7.79
CA TYR A 210 -5.12 -9.78 -7.71
C TYR A 210 -4.14 -10.47 -6.80
N THR A 211 -4.64 -11.32 -5.91
CA THR A 211 -3.81 -12.14 -5.01
C THR A 211 -4.24 -13.61 -5.11
N LEU A 212 -3.24 -14.49 -5.20
CA LEU A 212 -3.41 -15.93 -5.06
C LEU A 212 -2.59 -16.42 -3.86
N VAL A 213 -3.25 -17.07 -2.92
CA VAL A 213 -2.65 -17.77 -1.76
C VAL A 213 -2.83 -19.29 -1.95
N PHE A 214 -1.75 -20.08 -1.92
CA PHE A 214 -1.77 -21.53 -2.19
C PHE A 214 -0.77 -22.31 -1.32
#